data_70dde5f70f6833750bfa39b54f7a7e06
#
_entry.id   70dde5f70f6833750bfa39b54f7a7e06
#
_cell.length_a   1.000
_cell.length_b   1.000
_cell.length_c   1.000
_cell.angle_alpha   90.00
_cell.angle_beta   90.00
_cell.angle_gamma   90.00
#
_symmetry.space_group_name_H-M   'P 1'
#
loop_
_entity.id
_entity.type
_entity.pdbx_description
1 polymer ?
#
loop_
_entity_poly.entity_id
_entity_poly.type
_entity_poly.pdbx_seq_one_letter_code
_entity_poly.pdbx_strand_id
1 'polypeptide(L)'
;MKISKNEPILNAPFAILFLIGLMVIIHITLTKILPPELGSSLFLKMAFVPADFSQGHKLWTLVSYAFLHAGWEHLLMNMVWLLAFGSAVAKRIDNAKIYLLFFLICCVIAIHVQFFFSQESSIPIIGASGGVAAMLGAAARFAFSGDILASSDRRPRLLPLRKVFSNGTTLVFVLLWVVLNVLFGLISVSPGGASVSVAWQAHLGGFFAGLLLVGWFENPPLSPSGGPGNVDFGEWSGARTNKNK
;
A
#
# COMPACT_ATOMS: atom_id res chain seq x y z
N MET A 1 13.78 -32.77 11.01
CA MET A 1 13.83 -31.31 10.78
C MET A 1 14.41 -31.09 9.39
N LYS A 2 13.58 -30.89 8.36
CA LYS A 2 14.04 -30.60 7.00
C LYS A 2 14.34 -29.11 6.95
N ILE A 3 15.63 -28.77 6.86
CA ILE A 3 16.10 -27.42 6.57
C ILE A 3 15.59 -27.09 5.17
N SER A 4 14.65 -26.17 5.09
CA SER A 4 14.16 -25.62 3.83
C SER A 4 15.32 -24.96 3.09
N LYS A 5 15.59 -25.43 1.87
CA LYS A 5 16.61 -24.89 0.99
C LYS A 5 16.26 -23.42 0.67
N ASN A 6 17.21 -22.54 1.02
CA ASN A 6 17.41 -21.21 0.43
C ASN A 6 16.13 -20.45 0.05
N GLU A 7 15.42 -19.93 1.05
CA GLU A 7 14.53 -18.81 0.75
C GLU A 7 15.39 -17.63 0.28
N PRO A 8 15.11 -17.05 -0.90
CA PRO A 8 15.89 -15.91 -1.36
C PRO A 8 15.76 -14.77 -0.34
N ILE A 9 16.87 -14.11 -0.04
CA ILE A 9 16.96 -12.97 0.91
C ILE A 9 15.96 -11.87 0.57
N LEU A 10 15.53 -11.77 -0.69
CA LEU A 10 14.49 -10.88 -1.18
C LEU A 10 13.35 -11.70 -1.81
N ASN A 11 12.43 -12.20 -1.01
CA ASN A 11 11.18 -12.81 -1.46
C ASN A 11 10.08 -11.73 -1.65
N ALA A 12 10.43 -10.66 -2.38
CA ALA A 12 9.50 -9.57 -2.68
C ALA A 12 8.65 -9.91 -3.92
N PRO A 13 7.34 -9.66 -3.89
CA PRO A 13 6.47 -9.85 -5.04
C PRO A 13 6.92 -9.02 -6.25
N PHE A 14 6.72 -9.56 -7.46
CA PHE A 14 7.12 -8.89 -8.70
C PHE A 14 6.57 -7.45 -8.81
N ALA A 15 5.32 -7.21 -8.43
CA ALA A 15 4.71 -5.88 -8.48
C ALA A 15 5.47 -4.84 -7.63
N ILE A 16 6.03 -5.26 -6.49
CA ILE A 16 6.84 -4.38 -5.63
C ILE A 16 8.16 -4.04 -6.30
N LEU A 17 8.88 -5.05 -6.80
CA LEU A 17 10.15 -4.84 -7.51
C LEU A 17 9.97 -3.99 -8.76
N PHE A 18 8.87 -4.18 -9.49
CA PHE A 18 8.50 -3.37 -10.64
C PHE A 18 8.28 -1.89 -10.25
N LEU A 19 7.50 -1.61 -9.21
CA LEU A 19 7.26 -0.23 -8.74
C LEU A 19 8.56 0.43 -8.27
N ILE A 20 9.36 -0.27 -7.47
CA ILE A 20 10.65 0.22 -7.00
C ILE A 20 11.56 0.53 -8.20
N GLY A 21 11.74 -0.42 -9.10
CA GLY A 21 12.58 -0.24 -10.30
C GLY A 21 12.10 0.92 -11.16
N LEU A 22 10.80 1.06 -11.39
CA LEU A 22 10.21 2.15 -12.16
C LEU A 22 10.51 3.52 -11.52
N MET A 23 10.29 3.67 -10.20
CA MET A 23 10.55 4.93 -9.48
C MET A 23 12.03 5.29 -9.47
N VAL A 24 12.92 4.29 -9.28
CA VAL A 24 14.38 4.49 -9.35
C VAL A 24 14.80 4.94 -10.75
N ILE A 25 14.32 4.28 -11.81
CA ILE A 25 14.61 4.63 -13.19
C ILE A 25 14.15 6.05 -13.50
N ILE A 26 12.92 6.42 -13.13
CA ILE A 26 12.38 7.77 -13.31
C ILE A 26 13.27 8.79 -12.59
N HIS A 27 13.63 8.53 -11.33
CA HIS A 27 14.46 9.44 -10.54
C HIS A 27 15.85 9.64 -11.16
N ILE A 28 16.52 8.55 -11.57
CA ILE A 28 17.82 8.62 -12.25
C ILE A 28 17.68 9.37 -13.57
N THR A 29 16.67 9.06 -14.37
CA THR A 29 16.46 9.71 -15.67
C THR A 29 16.31 11.22 -15.53
N LEU A 30 15.45 11.68 -14.62
CA LEU A 30 15.17 13.10 -14.42
C LEU A 30 16.36 13.87 -13.79
N THR A 31 17.17 13.20 -12.93
CA THR A 31 18.20 13.90 -12.13
C THR A 31 19.62 13.69 -12.63
N LYS A 32 19.90 12.66 -13.44
CA LYS A 32 21.26 12.27 -13.84
C LYS A 32 21.46 12.09 -15.34
N ILE A 33 20.41 11.70 -16.09
CA ILE A 33 20.52 11.38 -17.53
C ILE A 33 20.14 12.59 -18.38
N LEU A 34 19.04 13.26 -18.06
CA LEU A 34 18.55 14.42 -18.82
C LEU A 34 19.34 15.68 -18.48
N PRO A 35 19.47 16.61 -19.45
CA PRO A 35 19.93 17.96 -19.15
C PRO A 35 19.09 18.59 -18.03
N PRO A 36 19.68 19.37 -17.09
CA PRO A 36 19.00 19.90 -15.91
C PRO A 36 17.71 20.65 -16.22
N GLU A 37 17.70 21.46 -17.29
CA GLU A 37 16.53 22.24 -17.69
C GLU A 37 15.38 21.33 -18.16
N LEU A 38 15.69 20.29 -18.95
CA LEU A 38 14.70 19.33 -19.42
C LEU A 38 14.19 18.47 -18.28
N GLY A 39 15.08 17.97 -17.41
CA GLY A 39 14.75 17.19 -16.23
C GLY A 39 13.79 17.94 -15.31
N SER A 40 14.11 19.20 -14.98
CA SER A 40 13.29 20.09 -14.16
C SER A 40 11.93 20.40 -14.81
N SER A 41 11.91 20.66 -16.10
CA SER A 41 10.67 20.93 -16.84
C SER A 41 9.73 19.71 -16.82
N LEU A 42 10.25 18.51 -17.09
CA LEU A 42 9.48 17.26 -17.04
C LEU A 42 9.00 16.95 -15.63
N PHE A 43 9.85 17.16 -14.62
CA PHE A 43 9.48 16.98 -13.22
C PHE A 43 8.26 17.84 -12.86
N LEU A 44 8.27 19.14 -13.18
CA LEU A 44 7.15 20.04 -12.92
C LEU A 44 5.90 19.72 -13.75
N LYS A 45 6.05 19.18 -14.97
CA LYS A 45 4.92 18.71 -15.78
C LYS A 45 4.24 17.47 -15.22
N MET A 46 4.98 16.64 -14.50
CA MET A 46 4.48 15.39 -13.92
C MET A 46 4.06 15.54 -12.45
N ALA A 47 4.51 16.59 -11.75
CA ALA A 47 4.12 16.90 -10.38
C ALA A 47 2.66 17.35 -10.30
N PHE A 48 1.96 17.00 -9.23
CA PHE A 48 0.60 17.47 -8.99
C PHE A 48 0.66 18.87 -8.38
N VAL A 49 0.06 19.84 -9.06
CA VAL A 49 -0.10 21.20 -8.56
C VAL A 49 -1.59 21.47 -8.38
N PRO A 50 -2.07 21.67 -7.13
CA PRO A 50 -3.49 21.86 -6.87
C PRO A 50 -4.13 22.98 -7.68
N ALA A 51 -3.48 24.12 -7.79
CA ALA A 51 -3.98 25.27 -8.58
C ALA A 51 -4.15 24.96 -10.07
N ASP A 52 -3.28 24.15 -10.68
CA ASP A 52 -3.42 23.70 -12.07
C ASP A 52 -4.61 22.74 -12.22
N PHE A 53 -4.73 21.81 -11.27
CA PHE A 53 -5.80 20.81 -11.27
C PHE A 53 -7.18 21.44 -11.07
N SER A 54 -7.32 22.47 -10.23
CA SER A 54 -8.59 23.21 -10.02
C SER A 54 -9.09 23.88 -11.30
N GLN A 55 -8.20 24.18 -12.24
CA GLN A 55 -8.51 24.75 -13.55
C GLN A 55 -8.76 23.67 -14.62
N GLY A 56 -8.78 22.40 -14.25
CA GLY A 56 -8.95 21.28 -15.17
C GLY A 56 -7.70 20.93 -15.98
N HIS A 57 -6.54 21.44 -15.61
CA HIS A 57 -5.30 21.18 -16.30
C HIS A 57 -4.55 19.96 -15.73
N LYS A 58 -3.71 19.34 -16.56
CA LYS A 58 -2.75 18.30 -16.18
C LYS A 58 -3.37 17.11 -15.40
N LEU A 59 -4.51 16.58 -15.84
CA LEU A 59 -5.21 15.47 -15.18
C LEU A 59 -4.34 14.21 -14.99
N TRP A 60 -3.34 13.98 -15.85
CA TRP A 60 -2.40 12.86 -15.69
C TRP A 60 -1.58 12.93 -14.41
N THR A 61 -1.45 14.13 -13.82
CA THR A 61 -0.70 14.32 -12.57
C THR A 61 -1.36 13.66 -11.37
N LEU A 62 -2.64 13.28 -11.46
CA LEU A 62 -3.30 12.44 -10.46
C LEU A 62 -2.61 11.09 -10.26
N VAL A 63 -1.83 10.64 -11.23
CA VAL A 63 -1.08 9.39 -11.18
C VAL A 63 0.42 9.64 -11.20
N SER A 64 0.92 10.50 -12.10
CA SER A 64 2.35 10.67 -12.32
C SER A 64 3.11 11.21 -11.11
N TYR A 65 2.49 12.03 -10.28
CA TYR A 65 3.09 12.59 -9.07
C TYR A 65 3.67 11.52 -8.14
N ALA A 66 2.99 10.36 -8.06
CA ALA A 66 3.37 9.27 -7.16
C ALA A 66 4.71 8.60 -7.53
N PHE A 67 5.20 8.82 -8.75
CA PHE A 67 6.46 8.27 -9.23
C PHE A 67 7.64 9.24 -9.12
N LEU A 68 7.40 10.48 -8.70
CA LEU A 68 8.42 11.52 -8.54
C LEU A 68 8.92 11.60 -7.09
N HIS A 69 10.20 11.91 -6.91
CA HIS A 69 10.79 12.07 -5.59
C HIS A 69 11.76 13.26 -5.58
N ALA A 70 11.75 14.05 -4.50
CA ALA A 70 12.56 15.27 -4.37
C ALA A 70 14.07 14.99 -4.28
N GLY A 71 14.44 13.79 -3.80
CA GLY A 71 15.83 13.38 -3.65
C GLY A 71 15.93 11.92 -3.23
N TRP A 72 17.17 11.43 -3.10
CA TRP A 72 17.46 10.03 -2.79
C TRP A 72 16.90 9.59 -1.43
N GLU A 73 16.95 10.43 -0.41
CA GLU A 73 16.42 10.13 0.92
C GLU A 73 14.90 9.90 0.84
N HIS A 74 14.18 10.80 0.16
CA HIS A 74 12.73 10.67 -0.02
C HIS A 74 12.39 9.41 -0.82
N LEU A 75 13.12 9.12 -1.89
CA LEU A 75 12.95 7.89 -2.67
C LEU A 75 13.20 6.65 -1.79
N LEU A 76 14.34 6.59 -1.10
CA LEU A 76 14.74 5.44 -0.30
C LEU A 76 13.72 5.14 0.80
N MET A 77 13.28 6.17 1.53
CA MET A 77 12.25 6.00 2.56
C MET A 77 10.96 5.39 1.99
N ASN A 78 10.48 5.89 0.85
CA ASN A 78 9.31 5.31 0.19
C ASN A 78 9.55 3.85 -0.23
N MET A 79 10.73 3.53 -0.76
CA MET A 79 11.05 2.15 -1.21
C MET A 79 11.12 1.18 -0.03
N VAL A 80 11.73 1.57 1.09
CA VAL A 80 11.79 0.75 2.32
C VAL A 80 10.38 0.43 2.84
N TRP A 81 9.53 1.45 2.95
CA TRP A 81 8.16 1.26 3.42
C TRP A 81 7.30 0.48 2.42
N LEU A 82 7.48 0.72 1.12
CA LEU A 82 6.81 -0.05 0.06
C LEU A 82 7.23 -1.51 0.09
N LEU A 83 8.52 -1.78 0.29
CA LEU A 83 9.04 -3.14 0.42
C LEU A 83 8.44 -3.84 1.64
N ALA A 84 8.38 -3.17 2.79
CA ALA A 84 7.85 -3.74 4.02
C ALA A 84 6.33 -4.00 3.95
N PHE A 85 5.53 -2.96 3.79
CA PHE A 85 4.06 -3.08 3.86
C PHE A 85 3.44 -3.45 2.51
N GLY A 86 3.98 -2.92 1.42
CA GLY A 86 3.51 -3.25 0.08
C GLY A 86 3.67 -4.74 -0.23
N SER A 87 4.78 -5.36 0.18
CA SER A 87 4.99 -6.81 -0.02
C SER A 87 3.97 -7.66 0.74
N ALA A 88 3.61 -7.28 1.96
CA ALA A 88 2.59 -7.98 2.73
C ALA A 88 1.21 -7.91 2.05
N VAL A 89 0.84 -6.72 1.55
CA VAL A 89 -0.43 -6.52 0.82
C VAL A 89 -0.40 -7.20 -0.54
N ALA A 90 0.72 -7.13 -1.29
CA ALA A 90 0.85 -7.78 -2.59
C ALA A 90 0.74 -9.31 -2.50
N LYS A 91 1.35 -9.92 -1.47
CA LYS A 91 1.19 -11.35 -1.18
C LYS A 91 -0.25 -11.72 -0.82
N ARG A 92 -1.00 -10.79 -0.23
CA ARG A 92 -2.39 -11.00 0.13
C ARG A 92 -3.31 -10.92 -1.09
N ILE A 93 -3.14 -9.92 -1.94
CA ILE A 93 -3.90 -9.75 -3.19
C ILE A 93 -3.58 -10.87 -4.18
N ASP A 94 -2.31 -11.36 -4.18
CA ASP A 94 -1.83 -12.50 -4.97
C ASP A 94 -2.07 -12.37 -6.49
N ASN A 95 -2.17 -11.15 -6.97
CA ASN A 95 -2.26 -10.80 -8.38
C ASN A 95 -1.59 -9.45 -8.63
N ALA A 96 -0.51 -9.45 -9.40
CA ALA A 96 0.29 -8.25 -9.63
C ALA A 96 -0.50 -7.10 -10.28
N LYS A 97 -1.38 -7.41 -11.25
CA LYS A 97 -2.18 -6.38 -11.94
C LYS A 97 -3.21 -5.75 -11.00
N ILE A 98 -3.88 -6.57 -10.21
CA ILE A 98 -4.87 -6.12 -9.22
C ILE A 98 -4.19 -5.29 -8.13
N TYR A 99 -2.99 -5.71 -7.68
CA TYR A 99 -2.20 -4.95 -6.72
C TYR A 99 -1.79 -3.57 -7.27
N LEU A 100 -1.28 -3.51 -8.51
CA LEU A 100 -0.92 -2.24 -9.15
C LEU A 100 -2.13 -1.32 -9.29
N LEU A 101 -3.28 -1.86 -9.69
CA LEU A 101 -4.53 -1.09 -9.77
C LEU A 101 -4.93 -0.56 -8.39
N PHE A 102 -4.88 -1.40 -7.35
CA PHE A 102 -5.16 -1.01 -5.97
C PHE A 102 -4.23 0.12 -5.50
N PHE A 103 -2.91 -0.02 -5.74
CA PHE A 103 -1.93 1.00 -5.41
C PHE A 103 -2.24 2.34 -6.09
N LEU A 104 -2.54 2.32 -7.39
CA LEU A 104 -2.86 3.53 -8.16
C LEU A 104 -4.16 4.19 -7.69
N ILE A 105 -5.21 3.42 -7.42
CA ILE A 105 -6.48 3.93 -6.87
C ILE A 105 -6.21 4.63 -5.53
N CYS A 106 -5.43 4.01 -4.65
CA CYS A 106 -5.06 4.61 -3.37
C CYS A 106 -4.25 5.91 -3.55
N CYS A 107 -3.32 5.98 -4.52
CA CYS A 107 -2.61 7.21 -4.84
C CYS A 107 -3.56 8.30 -5.31
N VAL A 108 -4.52 7.98 -6.18
CA VAL A 108 -5.53 8.94 -6.67
C VAL A 108 -6.41 9.45 -5.52
N ILE A 109 -6.86 8.59 -4.61
CA ILE A 109 -7.64 9.01 -3.44
C ILE A 109 -6.78 9.90 -2.52
N ALA A 110 -5.53 9.51 -2.27
CA ALA A 110 -4.61 10.27 -1.45
C ALA A 110 -4.45 11.71 -1.93
N ILE A 111 -4.20 11.88 -3.22
CA ILE A 111 -4.01 13.22 -3.78
C ILE A 111 -5.30 14.05 -3.83
N HIS A 112 -6.47 13.42 -3.98
CA HIS A 112 -7.75 14.12 -3.89
C HIS A 112 -8.02 14.63 -2.46
N VAL A 113 -7.68 13.84 -1.43
CA VAL A 113 -7.78 14.30 -0.05
C VAL A 113 -6.86 15.50 0.18
N GLN A 114 -5.60 15.46 -0.30
CA GLN A 114 -4.70 16.60 -0.25
C GLN A 114 -5.27 17.82 -0.97
N PHE A 115 -5.79 17.62 -2.17
CA PHE A 115 -6.38 18.68 -2.99
C PHE A 115 -7.52 19.38 -2.26
N PHE A 116 -8.38 18.64 -1.57
CA PHE A 116 -9.50 19.20 -0.82
C PHE A 116 -9.07 20.27 0.21
N PHE A 117 -7.86 20.12 0.79
CA PHE A 117 -7.32 21.06 1.78
C PHE A 117 -6.39 22.12 1.20
N SER A 118 -6.07 22.08 -0.09
CA SER A 118 -5.02 22.94 -0.66
C SER A 118 -5.29 23.38 -2.10
N GLN A 119 -6.56 23.61 -2.48
CA GLN A 119 -7.00 23.83 -3.87
C GLN A 119 -6.28 24.97 -4.61
N GLU A 120 -5.94 26.03 -3.91
CA GLU A 120 -5.26 27.22 -4.47
C GLU A 120 -3.74 27.15 -4.40
N SER A 121 -3.19 26.05 -3.84
CA SER A 121 -1.74 25.94 -3.66
C SER A 121 -1.02 25.74 -4.99
N SER A 122 0.00 26.55 -5.21
CA SER A 122 0.94 26.41 -6.33
C SER A 122 2.14 25.53 -5.98
N ILE A 123 2.19 24.93 -4.77
CA ILE A 123 3.29 24.07 -4.35
C ILE A 123 3.13 22.70 -4.97
N PRO A 124 4.13 22.21 -5.74
CA PRO A 124 4.07 20.88 -6.34
C PRO A 124 4.06 19.77 -5.26
N ILE A 125 3.17 18.79 -5.43
CA ILE A 125 3.09 17.60 -4.60
C ILE A 125 3.64 16.43 -5.38
N ILE A 126 4.49 15.64 -4.74
CA ILE A 126 5.19 14.50 -5.33
C ILE A 126 5.40 13.39 -4.30
N GLY A 127 5.59 12.18 -4.76
CA GLY A 127 6.00 11.03 -3.94
C GLY A 127 4.96 9.93 -3.85
N ALA A 128 5.46 8.71 -3.71
CA ALA A 128 4.65 7.49 -3.53
C ALA A 128 4.00 7.38 -2.15
N SER A 129 4.30 8.30 -1.23
CA SER A 129 4.00 8.18 0.19
C SER A 129 2.51 8.03 0.52
N GLY A 130 1.62 8.63 -0.27
CA GLY A 130 0.18 8.41 -0.17
C GLY A 130 -0.21 6.95 -0.45
N GLY A 131 0.34 6.36 -1.51
CA GLY A 131 0.17 4.94 -1.83
C GLY A 131 0.85 4.01 -0.80
N VAL A 132 2.03 4.39 -0.31
CA VAL A 132 2.74 3.67 0.77
C VAL A 132 1.94 3.69 2.07
N ALA A 133 1.37 4.84 2.43
CA ALA A 133 0.46 4.95 3.57
C ALA A 133 -0.77 4.06 3.41
N ALA A 134 -1.28 3.91 2.17
CA ALA A 134 -2.36 2.97 1.88
C ALA A 134 -1.96 1.51 2.13
N MET A 135 -0.74 1.12 1.77
CA MET A 135 -0.24 -0.23 2.08
C MET A 135 -0.17 -0.47 3.58
N LEU A 136 0.23 0.54 4.35
CA LEU A 136 0.25 0.47 5.81
C LEU A 136 -1.18 0.33 6.39
N GLY A 137 -2.13 1.14 5.91
CA GLY A 137 -3.54 1.05 6.29
C GLY A 137 -4.18 -0.30 5.96
N ALA A 138 -3.89 -0.83 4.76
CA ALA A 138 -4.31 -2.16 4.34
C ALA A 138 -3.72 -3.26 5.24
N ALA A 139 -2.42 -3.17 5.57
CA ALA A 139 -1.73 -4.12 6.43
C ALA A 139 -2.30 -4.12 7.85
N ALA A 140 -2.70 -2.98 8.39
CA ALA A 140 -3.30 -2.87 9.71
C ALA A 140 -4.54 -3.76 9.91
N ARG A 141 -5.27 -4.08 8.82
CA ARG A 141 -6.45 -4.94 8.87
C ARG A 141 -6.15 -6.43 9.06
N PHE A 142 -4.91 -6.87 8.88
CA PHE A 142 -4.57 -8.28 9.06
C PHE A 142 -3.34 -8.51 9.96
N ALA A 143 -2.48 -7.49 10.13
CA ALA A 143 -1.28 -7.62 10.95
C ALA A 143 -1.59 -7.93 12.43
N PHE A 144 -2.73 -7.49 12.94
CA PHE A 144 -3.12 -7.64 14.34
C PHE A 144 -4.35 -8.53 14.53
N SER A 145 -4.64 -9.41 13.57
CA SER A 145 -5.82 -10.29 13.63
C SER A 145 -5.76 -11.39 14.70
N GLY A 146 -4.62 -11.55 15.38
CA GLY A 146 -4.42 -12.59 16.39
C GLY A 146 -4.13 -13.98 15.83
N ASP A 147 -4.35 -14.21 14.55
CA ASP A 147 -4.18 -15.51 13.88
C ASP A 147 -2.70 -15.80 13.51
N ILE A 148 -1.76 -14.90 13.82
CA ILE A 148 -0.34 -15.03 13.45
C ILE A 148 0.30 -16.25 14.12
N LEU A 149 -0.24 -16.72 15.25
CA LEU A 149 0.24 -17.90 15.98
C LEU A 149 -0.50 -19.21 15.62
N ALA A 150 -1.57 -19.11 14.87
CA ALA A 150 -2.41 -20.26 14.51
C ALA A 150 -1.98 -20.88 13.19
N SER A 151 -0.91 -21.66 13.18
CA SER A 151 -0.35 -22.44 12.07
C SER A 151 0.31 -21.63 10.93
N SER A 152 1.54 -22.01 10.58
CA SER A 152 2.40 -21.41 9.55
C SER A 152 1.81 -21.40 8.12
N ASP A 153 0.71 -22.11 7.88
CA ASP A 153 0.10 -22.31 6.56
C ASP A 153 -1.15 -21.47 6.28
N ARG A 154 -1.64 -20.69 7.26
CA ARG A 154 -2.87 -19.92 7.07
C ARG A 154 -2.58 -18.43 6.96
N ARG A 155 -3.04 -17.81 5.86
CA ARG A 155 -3.04 -16.35 5.74
C ARG A 155 -3.85 -15.74 6.90
N PRO A 156 -3.33 -14.72 7.64
CA PRO A 156 -4.09 -14.05 8.69
C PRO A 156 -5.43 -13.55 8.15
N ARG A 157 -6.50 -13.68 8.93
CA ARG A 157 -7.83 -13.20 8.50
C ARG A 157 -7.85 -11.69 8.38
N LEU A 158 -8.55 -11.17 7.34
CA LEU A 158 -8.82 -9.75 7.25
C LEU A 158 -9.85 -9.36 8.31
N LEU A 159 -9.49 -8.46 9.21
CA LEU A 159 -10.43 -7.94 10.20
C LEU A 159 -11.58 -7.21 9.51
N PRO A 160 -12.85 -7.54 9.79
CA PRO A 160 -13.95 -6.70 9.34
C PRO A 160 -13.82 -5.31 9.94
N LEU A 161 -14.25 -4.27 9.22
CA LEU A 161 -14.04 -2.87 9.62
C LEU A 161 -14.50 -2.57 11.04
N ARG A 162 -15.66 -3.13 11.44
CA ARG A 162 -16.17 -2.98 12.82
C ARG A 162 -15.19 -3.51 13.88
N LYS A 163 -14.41 -4.56 13.55
CA LYS A 163 -13.41 -5.13 14.47
C LYS A 163 -12.08 -4.36 14.46
N VAL A 164 -11.77 -3.62 13.43
CA VAL A 164 -10.59 -2.73 13.41
C VAL A 164 -10.68 -1.73 14.58
N PHE A 165 -11.85 -1.14 14.79
CA PHE A 165 -12.07 -0.14 15.83
C PHE A 165 -12.37 -0.73 17.22
N SER A 166 -12.68 -2.02 17.31
CA SER A 166 -12.89 -2.72 18.60
C SER A 166 -11.69 -3.58 19.03
N ASN A 167 -10.71 -3.81 18.14
CA ASN A 167 -9.46 -4.47 18.49
C ASN A 167 -8.49 -3.44 19.06
N GLY A 168 -8.18 -3.52 20.36
CA GLY A 168 -7.35 -2.53 21.07
C GLY A 168 -5.98 -2.32 20.41
N THR A 169 -5.29 -3.37 19.99
CA THR A 169 -3.98 -3.27 19.34
C THR A 169 -4.05 -2.56 18.00
N THR A 170 -5.02 -2.92 17.16
CA THR A 170 -5.23 -2.28 15.86
C THR A 170 -5.61 -0.81 16.04
N LEU A 171 -6.52 -0.51 16.98
CA LEU A 171 -6.95 0.86 17.26
C LEU A 171 -5.79 1.73 17.74
N VAL A 172 -4.99 1.24 18.69
CA VAL A 172 -3.80 1.97 19.17
C VAL A 172 -2.82 2.23 18.04
N PHE A 173 -2.57 1.23 17.18
CA PHE A 173 -1.72 1.42 16.00
C PHE A 173 -2.25 2.50 15.05
N VAL A 174 -3.54 2.45 14.70
CA VAL A 174 -4.18 3.45 13.83
C VAL A 174 -4.09 4.85 14.43
N LEU A 175 -4.44 5.00 15.71
CA LEU A 175 -4.41 6.29 16.41
C LEU A 175 -2.99 6.84 16.51
N LEU A 176 -2.01 6.01 16.91
CA LEU A 176 -0.61 6.41 16.99
C LEU A 176 -0.10 6.88 15.63
N TRP A 177 -0.38 6.13 14.56
CA TRP A 177 0.05 6.52 13.23
C TRP A 177 -0.59 7.83 12.77
N VAL A 178 -1.91 8.02 13.00
CA VAL A 178 -2.62 9.27 12.68
C VAL A 178 -2.00 10.45 13.44
N VAL A 179 -1.81 10.31 14.75
CA VAL A 179 -1.22 11.36 15.58
C VAL A 179 0.17 11.73 15.11
N LEU A 180 1.04 10.74 14.88
CA LEU A 180 2.40 11.00 14.40
C LEU A 180 2.39 11.66 13.01
N ASN A 181 1.53 11.21 12.10
CA ASN A 181 1.43 11.78 10.77
C ASN A 181 0.99 13.25 10.80
N VAL A 182 -0.02 13.59 11.60
CA VAL A 182 -0.48 14.97 11.79
C VAL A 182 0.60 15.81 12.47
N LEU A 183 1.23 15.29 13.53
CA LEU A 183 2.28 15.99 14.25
C LEU A 183 3.47 16.33 13.34
N PHE A 184 4.00 15.36 12.59
CA PHE A 184 5.08 15.61 11.63
C PHE A 184 4.67 16.57 10.51
N GLY A 185 3.41 16.51 10.06
CA GLY A 185 2.88 17.45 9.08
C GLY A 185 2.80 18.89 9.58
N LEU A 186 2.37 19.09 10.84
CA LEU A 186 2.24 20.42 11.44
C LEU A 186 3.60 21.03 11.81
N ILE A 187 4.56 20.21 12.25
CA ILE A 187 5.88 20.71 12.68
C ILE A 187 6.77 20.99 11.44
N SER A 188 6.38 20.57 10.24
CA SER A 188 7.17 20.73 9.00
C SER A 188 8.63 20.27 9.13
N VAL A 189 8.87 19.26 9.98
CA VAL A 189 10.21 18.68 10.14
C VAL A 189 10.43 17.68 9.02
N SER A 190 11.25 18.09 8.06
CA SER A 190 11.84 17.16 7.10
C SER A 190 13.13 16.59 7.72
N PRO A 191 13.36 15.27 7.65
CA PRO A 191 14.70 14.73 7.87
C PRO A 191 15.68 15.41 6.91
N GLY A 192 16.67 16.15 7.44
CA GLY A 192 17.63 16.91 6.62
C GLY A 192 17.51 18.42 6.70
N GLY A 193 16.56 19.01 7.48
CA GLY A 193 16.52 20.43 7.80
C GLY A 193 15.99 21.36 6.71
N ALA A 194 15.58 20.83 5.54
CA ALA A 194 14.87 21.64 4.54
C ALA A 194 13.38 21.71 4.93
N SER A 195 12.78 22.90 4.87
CA SER A 195 11.35 23.13 5.08
C SER A 195 10.52 22.57 3.92
N VAL A 196 10.47 21.24 3.80
CA VAL A 196 9.60 20.57 2.83
C VAL A 196 8.27 20.31 3.52
N SER A 197 7.23 20.98 3.09
CA SER A 197 5.87 20.71 3.57
C SER A 197 5.50 19.26 3.26
N VAL A 198 5.38 18.45 4.30
CA VAL A 198 4.89 17.07 4.16
C VAL A 198 3.39 17.12 3.85
N ALA A 199 2.98 16.50 2.75
CA ALA A 199 1.57 16.39 2.36
C ALA A 199 0.84 15.36 3.27
N TRP A 200 0.73 15.67 4.57
CA TRP A 200 0.20 14.76 5.58
C TRP A 200 -1.27 14.39 5.33
N GLN A 201 -2.04 15.28 4.70
CA GLN A 201 -3.43 14.99 4.32
C GLN A 201 -3.48 13.87 3.25
N ALA A 202 -2.54 13.88 2.28
CA ALA A 202 -2.41 12.79 1.32
C ALA A 202 -2.09 11.45 2.02
N HIS A 203 -1.25 11.48 3.05
CA HIS A 203 -0.94 10.28 3.82
C HIS A 203 -2.17 9.75 4.55
N LEU A 204 -2.96 10.62 5.18
CA LEU A 204 -4.23 10.22 5.81
C LEU A 204 -5.20 9.64 4.78
N GLY A 205 -5.38 10.35 3.66
CA GLY A 205 -6.24 9.87 2.56
C GLY A 205 -5.84 8.50 2.06
N GLY A 206 -4.54 8.31 1.80
CA GLY A 206 -3.99 7.02 1.39
C GLY A 206 -4.20 5.93 2.44
N PHE A 207 -3.83 6.18 3.68
CA PHE A 207 -3.98 5.22 4.78
C PHE A 207 -5.41 4.71 4.92
N PHE A 208 -6.37 5.62 4.97
CA PHE A 208 -7.78 5.24 5.08
C PHE A 208 -8.30 4.58 3.80
N ALA A 209 -7.84 4.99 2.61
CA ALA A 209 -8.16 4.29 1.36
C ALA A 209 -7.70 2.83 1.43
N GLY A 210 -6.45 2.59 1.81
CA GLY A 210 -5.92 1.23 1.96
C GLY A 210 -6.68 0.40 2.98
N LEU A 211 -6.93 0.97 4.16
CA LEU A 211 -7.66 0.31 5.24
C LEU A 211 -9.09 -0.06 4.84
N LEU A 212 -9.79 0.81 4.13
CA LEU A 212 -11.18 0.58 3.73
C LEU A 212 -11.30 -0.35 2.53
N LEU A 213 -10.45 -0.16 1.50
CA LEU A 213 -10.65 -0.79 0.20
C LEU A 213 -10.00 -2.17 0.05
N VAL A 214 -8.98 -2.52 0.83
CA VAL A 214 -8.22 -3.76 0.62
C VAL A 214 -9.08 -5.02 0.55
N GLY A 215 -10.21 -5.05 1.27
CA GLY A 215 -11.12 -6.19 1.27
C GLY A 215 -11.82 -6.46 -0.06
N TRP A 216 -11.89 -5.48 -0.96
CA TRP A 216 -12.47 -5.66 -2.31
C TRP A 216 -11.45 -6.15 -3.33
N PHE A 217 -10.16 -6.07 -2.99
CA PHE A 217 -9.06 -6.44 -3.87
C PHE A 217 -8.38 -7.75 -3.47
N GLU A 218 -8.66 -8.26 -2.26
CA GLU A 218 -8.08 -9.54 -1.85
C GLU A 218 -8.78 -10.73 -2.53
N ASN A 219 -7.99 -11.74 -2.88
CA ASN A 219 -8.55 -13.03 -3.20
C ASN A 219 -9.02 -13.70 -1.89
N PRO A 220 -10.30 -14.05 -1.75
CA PRO A 220 -10.75 -14.79 -0.58
C PRO A 220 -9.87 -16.05 -0.44
N PRO A 221 -9.47 -16.42 0.80
CA PRO A 221 -8.78 -17.68 1.00
C PRO A 221 -9.66 -18.79 0.42
N LEU A 222 -9.06 -19.66 -0.39
CA LEU A 222 -9.74 -20.86 -0.86
C LEU A 222 -10.30 -21.55 0.40
N SER A 223 -11.62 -21.73 0.45
CA SER A 223 -12.25 -22.45 1.55
C SER A 223 -11.52 -23.79 1.69
N PRO A 224 -11.06 -24.18 2.89
CA PRO A 224 -10.57 -25.53 3.06
C PRO A 224 -11.71 -26.45 2.66
N SER A 225 -11.57 -27.10 1.49
CA SER A 225 -12.43 -28.17 0.95
C SER A 225 -13.88 -28.17 1.48
N GLY A 226 -14.70 -27.22 1.06
CA GLY A 226 -16.06 -27.11 1.57
C GLY A 226 -16.83 -25.99 0.87
N GLY A 227 -16.70 -25.87 -0.47
CA GLY A 227 -17.68 -25.13 -1.27
C GLY A 227 -19.05 -25.84 -1.19
N PRO A 228 -20.17 -25.13 -1.45
CA PRO A 228 -21.47 -25.80 -1.58
C PRO A 228 -21.36 -26.82 -2.72
N GLY A 229 -21.24 -28.09 -2.36
CA GLY A 229 -21.07 -29.21 -3.28
C GLY A 229 -19.85 -30.11 -2.98
N ASN A 230 -18.93 -29.74 -2.14
CA ASN A 230 -17.87 -30.65 -1.70
C ASN A 230 -18.36 -31.44 -0.47
N VAL A 231 -19.27 -32.35 -0.71
CA VAL A 231 -19.62 -33.40 0.23
C VAL A 231 -18.42 -34.33 0.26
N ASP A 232 -17.73 -34.43 1.39
CA ASP A 232 -16.71 -35.43 1.60
C ASP A 232 -17.38 -36.81 1.57
N PHE A 233 -17.33 -37.46 0.41
CA PHE A 233 -17.84 -38.82 0.21
C PHE A 233 -17.02 -39.86 0.99
N GLY A 234 -15.90 -39.47 1.64
CA GLY A 234 -15.08 -40.39 2.43
C GLY A 234 -15.76 -40.90 3.69
N GLU A 235 -16.66 -40.13 4.30
CA GLU A 235 -17.42 -40.60 5.47
C GLU A 235 -18.60 -41.52 5.11
N TRP A 236 -19.05 -41.51 3.84
CA TRP A 236 -20.18 -42.37 3.42
C TRP A 236 -19.76 -43.79 3.06
N SER A 237 -18.49 -44.07 2.79
CA SER A 237 -18.01 -45.41 2.46
C SER A 237 -17.79 -46.33 3.68
N GLY A 238 -17.69 -45.72 4.89
CA GLY A 238 -17.45 -46.46 6.15
C GLY A 238 -18.69 -47.00 6.88
N ALA A 239 -19.89 -46.59 6.47
CA ALA A 239 -21.11 -46.90 7.22
C ALA A 239 -21.88 -48.11 6.69
N ARG A 240 -21.34 -48.93 5.77
CA ARG A 240 -22.06 -50.06 5.17
C ARG A 240 -21.33 -51.39 5.23
N THR A 241 -20.59 -51.66 6.27
CA THR A 241 -20.14 -53.05 6.52
C THR A 241 -20.15 -53.35 8.02
N ASN A 242 -21.32 -53.53 8.60
CA ASN A 242 -21.49 -54.44 9.71
C ASN A 242 -22.97 -54.70 10.05
N LYS A 243 -23.65 -55.42 9.19
CA LYS A 243 -24.83 -56.25 9.59
C LYS A 243 -24.73 -57.54 8.80
N ASN A 244 -24.11 -58.51 9.41
CA ASN A 244 -24.41 -59.95 9.36
C ASN A 244 -23.17 -60.71 9.83
N LYS A 245 -23.12 -61.01 11.13
CA LYS A 245 -22.96 -62.38 11.67
C LYS A 245 -23.13 -62.31 13.18
#